data_3924cc0a94ad00f926959f2567f9236a
#
_entry.id   3924cc0a94ad00f926959f2567f9236a
#
_cell.length_a   1.000
_cell.length_b   1.000
_cell.length_c   1.000
_cell.angle_alpha   90.00
_cell.angle_beta   90.00
_cell.angle_gamma   90.00
#
_symmetry.space_group_name_H-M   'P 1'
#
loop_
_entity.id
_entity.type
_entity.pdbx_description
1 polymer ?
#
loop_
_entity_poly.entity_id
_entity_poly.type
_entity_poly.pdbx_seq_one_letter_code
_entity_poly.pdbx_strand_id
1 'polypeptide(L)' 'MHAHAELVRIRPARDASSAAWLAYYQQSVALYEHIAGIDPGHELEALYWAQREKIRARNIADQIRAQATGE' A
#
# COMPACT_ATOMS: atom_id res chain seq x y z
N MET A 1 -9.87 -13.21 -5.91
CA MET A 1 -9.76 -11.78 -5.58
C MET A 1 -8.90 -11.09 -6.63
N HIS A 2 -9.41 -10.01 -7.20
CA HIS A 2 -8.73 -9.35 -8.32
C HIS A 2 -7.74 -8.27 -7.92
N ALA A 3 -7.64 -7.98 -6.61
CA ALA A 3 -6.80 -6.89 -6.12
C ALA A 3 -5.32 -7.07 -6.46
N HIS A 4 -4.81 -8.30 -6.34
CA HIS A 4 -3.39 -8.55 -6.61
C HIS A 4 -3.03 -8.26 -8.07
N ALA A 5 -3.90 -8.66 -9.01
CA ALA A 5 -3.64 -8.41 -10.42
C ALA A 5 -3.63 -6.91 -10.72
N GLU A 6 -4.57 -6.17 -10.12
CA GLU A 6 -4.64 -4.73 -10.31
C GLU A 6 -3.40 -4.04 -9.74
N LEU A 7 -2.98 -4.45 -8.55
CA LEU A 7 -1.81 -3.86 -7.90
C LEU A 7 -0.53 -4.16 -8.66
N VAL A 8 -0.40 -5.34 -9.24
CA VAL A 8 0.78 -5.66 -10.05
C VAL A 8 0.88 -4.71 -11.25
N ARG A 9 -0.26 -4.37 -11.86
CA ARG A 9 -0.28 -3.48 -13.02
C ARG A 9 0.19 -2.07 -12.69
N ILE A 10 -0.12 -1.56 -11.49
CA ILE A 10 0.21 -0.19 -11.12
C ILE A 10 1.46 -0.10 -10.25
N ARG A 11 2.11 -1.22 -10.00
CA ARG A 11 3.28 -1.27 -9.14
C ARG A 11 4.42 -0.44 -9.74
N PRO A 12 5.05 0.44 -8.94
CA PRO A 12 6.16 1.23 -9.44
C PRO A 12 7.36 0.38 -9.83
N ALA A 13 8.22 0.92 -10.67
CA ALA A 13 9.46 0.28 -11.00
C ALA A 13 10.33 0.15 -9.75
N ARG A 14 11.25 -0.82 -9.77
CA ARG A 14 12.09 -1.12 -8.61
C ARG A 14 12.87 0.12 -8.15
N ASP A 15 13.31 0.96 -9.08
CA ASP A 15 14.09 2.15 -8.79
C ASP A 15 13.24 3.42 -8.71
N ALA A 16 11.93 3.30 -8.61
CA ALA A 16 11.05 4.44 -8.47
C ALA A 16 11.32 5.16 -7.15
N SER A 17 10.94 6.43 -7.10
CA SER A 17 11.15 7.24 -5.90
C SER A 17 10.37 6.72 -4.70
N SER A 18 10.81 7.11 -3.50
CA SER A 18 10.09 6.76 -2.28
C SER A 18 8.67 7.30 -2.31
N ALA A 19 8.47 8.51 -2.87
CA ALA A 19 7.13 9.09 -2.99
C ALA A 19 6.22 8.23 -3.86
N ALA A 20 6.77 7.68 -4.96
CA ALA A 20 5.99 6.81 -5.83
C ALA A 20 5.59 5.52 -5.12
N TRP A 21 6.50 4.92 -4.36
CA TRP A 21 6.20 3.73 -3.57
C TRP A 21 5.20 4.00 -2.46
N LEU A 22 5.31 5.17 -1.81
CA LEU A 22 4.35 5.56 -0.79
C LEU A 22 2.95 5.66 -1.38
N ALA A 23 2.81 6.34 -2.53
CA ALA A 23 1.52 6.46 -3.19
C ALA A 23 0.96 5.09 -3.56
N TYR A 24 1.81 4.19 -4.04
CA TYR A 24 1.39 2.84 -4.38
C TYR A 24 0.84 2.10 -3.15
N TYR A 25 1.56 2.14 -2.02
CA TYR A 25 1.10 1.45 -0.82
C TYR A 25 -0.18 2.06 -0.26
N GLN A 26 -0.34 3.38 -0.32
CA GLN A 26 -1.58 4.03 0.10
C GLN A 26 -2.75 3.60 -0.76
N GLN A 27 -2.53 3.46 -2.07
CA GLN A 27 -3.53 2.97 -3.00
C GLN A 27 -3.89 1.52 -2.72
N SER A 28 -2.89 0.70 -2.37
CA SER A 28 -3.11 -0.69 -1.99
C SER A 28 -3.98 -0.81 -0.76
N VAL A 29 -3.71 0.00 0.26
CA VAL A 29 -4.51 0.00 1.48
C VAL A 29 -5.96 0.31 1.16
N ALA A 30 -6.20 1.37 0.38
CA ALA A 30 -7.55 1.77 0.03
C ALA A 30 -8.28 0.65 -0.72
N LEU A 31 -7.58 -0.01 -1.65
CA LEU A 31 -8.18 -1.09 -2.42
C LEU A 31 -8.56 -2.28 -1.54
N TYR A 32 -7.64 -2.71 -0.66
CA TYR A 32 -7.92 -3.85 0.21
C TYR A 32 -9.02 -3.52 1.22
N GLU A 33 -9.07 -2.30 1.74
CA GLU A 33 -10.14 -1.90 2.65
C GLU A 33 -11.48 -1.86 1.93
N HIS A 34 -11.49 -1.43 0.68
CA HIS A 34 -12.70 -1.43 -0.13
C HIS A 34 -13.22 -2.86 -0.32
N ILE A 35 -12.33 -3.79 -0.65
CA ILE A 35 -12.70 -5.19 -0.83
C ILE A 35 -13.24 -5.78 0.47
N ALA A 36 -12.62 -5.47 1.60
CA ALA A 36 -13.10 -5.95 2.90
C ALA A 36 -14.52 -5.48 3.18
N GLY A 37 -14.88 -4.29 2.69
CA GLY A 37 -16.22 -3.75 2.91
C GLY A 37 -17.30 -4.32 2.02
N ILE A 38 -16.92 -4.90 0.86
CA ILE A 38 -17.92 -5.35 -0.11
C ILE A 38 -17.90 -6.86 -0.37
N ASP A 39 -16.92 -7.57 0.14
CA ASP A 39 -16.77 -9.00 -0.12
C ASP A 39 -16.56 -9.76 1.19
N PRO A 40 -17.67 -10.20 1.83
CA PRO A 40 -17.54 -10.90 3.12
C PRO A 40 -16.69 -12.17 3.06
N GLY A 41 -16.63 -12.80 1.89
CA GLY A 41 -15.85 -14.02 1.73
C GLY A 41 -14.35 -13.77 1.78
N HIS A 42 -13.91 -12.53 1.58
CA HIS A 42 -12.49 -12.18 1.57
C HIS A 42 -12.14 -11.10 2.60
N GLU A 43 -13.06 -10.82 3.54
CA GLU A 43 -12.87 -9.74 4.49
C GLU A 43 -11.59 -9.88 5.30
N LEU A 44 -11.37 -11.02 5.93
CA LEU A 44 -10.20 -11.23 6.78
C LEU A 44 -8.90 -11.15 5.98
N GLU A 45 -8.89 -11.76 4.81
CA GLU A 45 -7.72 -11.71 3.94
C GLU A 45 -7.41 -10.28 3.51
N ALA A 46 -8.44 -9.55 3.08
CA ALA A 46 -8.25 -8.18 2.63
C ALA A 46 -7.76 -7.27 3.76
N LEU A 47 -8.31 -7.43 4.97
CA LEU A 47 -7.86 -6.65 6.12
C LEU A 47 -6.43 -6.97 6.50
N TYR A 48 -6.03 -8.23 6.39
CA TYR A 48 -4.65 -8.63 6.63
C TYR A 48 -3.69 -7.91 5.67
N TRP A 49 -4.00 -7.91 4.38
CA TRP A 49 -3.17 -7.25 3.39
C TRP A 49 -3.17 -5.74 3.57
N ALA A 50 -4.33 -5.15 3.91
CA ALA A 50 -4.41 -3.72 4.19
C ALA A 50 -3.49 -3.35 5.35
N GLN A 51 -3.48 -4.15 6.41
CA GLN A 51 -2.63 -3.88 7.56
C GLN A 51 -1.14 -3.94 7.19
N ARG A 52 -0.75 -4.93 6.41
CA ARG A 52 0.63 -5.04 5.96
C ARG A 52 1.06 -3.83 5.13
N GLU A 53 0.19 -3.40 4.23
CA GLU A 53 0.52 -2.26 3.37
C GLU A 53 0.52 -0.95 4.14
N LYS A 54 -0.31 -0.84 5.19
CA LYS A 54 -0.26 0.32 6.07
C LYS A 54 1.10 0.46 6.75
N ILE A 55 1.65 -0.66 7.22
CA ILE A 55 2.96 -0.65 7.87
C ILE A 55 4.03 -0.21 6.89
N ARG A 56 4.00 -0.72 5.66
CA ARG A 56 4.97 -0.34 4.63
C ARG A 56 4.85 1.14 4.28
N ALA A 57 3.62 1.63 4.11
CA ALA A 57 3.40 3.03 3.81
C ALA A 57 3.93 3.93 4.91
N ARG A 58 3.69 3.56 6.16
CA ARG A 58 4.16 4.32 7.31
C ARG A 58 5.69 4.36 7.37
N ASN A 59 6.34 3.22 7.11
CA ASN A 59 7.80 3.16 7.11
C ASN A 59 8.40 4.08 6.05
N ILE A 60 7.81 4.09 4.85
CA ILE A 60 8.29 4.94 3.78
C ILE A 60 8.04 6.41 4.10
N ALA A 61 6.87 6.74 4.65
CA ALA A 61 6.56 8.10 5.04
C ALA A 61 7.55 8.61 6.10
N ASP A 62 7.92 7.76 7.05
CA ASP A 62 8.90 8.09 8.07
C ASP A 62 10.28 8.33 7.46
N GLN A 63 10.68 7.51 6.48
CA GLN A 63 11.93 7.71 5.77
C GLN A 63 11.97 9.03 5.02
N ILE A 64 10.89 9.37 4.35
CA ILE A 64 10.80 10.63 3.61
C ILE A 64 10.92 11.80 4.57
N ARG A 65 10.22 11.73 5.70
CA ARG A 65 10.27 12.79 6.70
C ARG A 65 11.67 12.94 7.28
N ALA A 66 12.33 11.84 7.56
CA ALA A 66 13.70 11.85 8.09
C ALA A 66 14.66 12.47 7.10
N GLN A 67 14.52 12.16 5.81
CA GLN A 67 15.36 12.73 4.78
C GLN A 67 15.14 14.24 4.62
N ALA A 68 13.90 14.69 4.81
CA ALA A 68 13.59 16.10 4.69
C ALA A 68 14.12 16.93 5.83
N THR A 69 14.25 16.34 7.03
CA THR A 69 14.69 17.07 8.23
C THR A 69 16.05 16.65 8.73
N GLY A 70 16.63 15.63 8.14
CA GLY A 70 17.83 14.97 8.68
C GLY A 70 19.12 15.50 8.14
N GLU A 71 19.25 16.66 7.83
CA GLU A 71 20.45 17.20 7.24
C GLU A 71 21.71 16.89 7.98
#